data_1bb710a0e2622a3efdeb1ecb70f673f4
#
_entry.id   1bb710a0e2622a3efdeb1ecb70f673f4
#
_cell.length_a   1.000
_cell.length_b   1.000
_cell.length_c   1.000
_cell.angle_alpha   90.00
_cell.angle_beta   90.00
_cell.angle_gamma   90.00
#
_symmetry.space_group_name_H-M   'P 1'
#
loop_
_entity.id
_entity.type
_entity.pdbx_description
1 polymer ?
#
loop_
_entity_poly.entity_id
_entity_poly.type
_entity_poly.pdbx_seq_one_letter_code
_entity_poly.pdbx_strand_id
1 'polypeptide(L)'
;KRFQWLIIISFIVITLLGYYPTNNFPPVKQSMVVAEAHEQKAEILAASFQKPLILPHPGYLSTRFSNWHPGVDIATGLGMPIHPIIDGEITETARDFWGLGNYVVVSHENGFKSTYAHMGKVFVKTGQKVTSENLLGEVGLTGHTSGPHTHLEITHNGNYIDPLTILPKIPNMPKIASATK
;
A
#
# COMPACT_ATOMS: atom_id res chain seq x y z
N LYS A 1 26.67 -47.90 -21.65
CA LYS A 1 27.43 -46.95 -20.78
C LYS A 1 28.18 -45.87 -21.57
N ARG A 2 28.86 -46.19 -22.71
CA ARG A 2 29.57 -45.17 -23.53
C ARG A 2 28.65 -44.15 -24.20
N PHE A 3 27.44 -44.53 -24.59
CA PHE A 3 26.47 -43.64 -25.23
C PHE A 3 25.86 -42.59 -24.26
N GLN A 4 25.69 -42.93 -23.01
CA GLN A 4 25.21 -41.99 -21.98
C GLN A 4 26.20 -40.86 -21.70
N TRP A 5 27.51 -41.15 -21.73
CA TRP A 5 28.56 -40.15 -21.56
C TRP A 5 28.64 -39.16 -22.73
N LEU A 6 28.34 -39.59 -23.94
CA LEU A 6 28.31 -38.72 -25.13
C LEU A 6 27.17 -37.72 -25.04
N ILE A 7 25.99 -38.10 -24.50
CA ILE A 7 24.87 -37.21 -24.30
C ILE A 7 25.17 -36.16 -23.23
N ILE A 8 25.80 -36.57 -22.13
CA ILE A 8 26.18 -35.65 -21.05
C ILE A 8 27.22 -34.63 -21.53
N ILE A 9 28.23 -35.09 -22.26
CA ILE A 9 29.28 -34.22 -22.84
C ILE A 9 28.65 -33.24 -23.86
N SER A 10 27.72 -33.69 -24.70
CA SER A 10 27.02 -32.84 -25.66
C SER A 10 26.21 -31.75 -24.94
N PHE A 11 25.54 -32.09 -23.83
CA PHE A 11 24.77 -31.12 -23.03
C PHE A 11 25.67 -30.07 -22.35
N ILE A 12 26.84 -30.52 -21.84
CA ILE A 12 27.84 -29.62 -21.22
C ILE A 12 28.46 -28.70 -22.29
N VAL A 13 28.76 -29.19 -23.47
CA VAL A 13 29.32 -28.38 -24.56
C VAL A 13 28.30 -27.34 -25.05
N ILE A 14 27.01 -27.69 -25.17
CA ILE A 14 25.96 -26.77 -25.56
C ILE A 14 25.76 -25.66 -24.50
N THR A 15 25.87 -26.02 -23.21
CA THR A 15 25.78 -25.03 -22.13
C THR A 15 27.01 -24.13 -22.02
N LEU A 16 28.21 -24.67 -22.25
CA LEU A 16 29.47 -23.89 -22.24
C LEU A 16 29.65 -23.00 -23.46
N LEU A 17 29.07 -23.34 -24.61
CA LEU A 17 29.09 -22.52 -25.82
C LEU A 17 28.02 -21.41 -25.80
N GLY A 18 27.26 -21.26 -24.72
CA GLY A 18 26.29 -20.16 -24.54
C GLY A 18 25.14 -20.22 -25.55
N TYR A 19 24.86 -21.39 -26.14
CA TYR A 19 23.71 -21.55 -27.00
C TYR A 19 22.42 -21.69 -26.18
N TYR A 20 22.08 -20.61 -25.45
CA TYR A 20 20.72 -20.40 -25.05
C TYR A 20 19.98 -19.83 -26.29
N PRO A 21 18.88 -20.43 -26.72
CA PRO A 21 17.99 -19.74 -27.61
C PRO A 21 17.51 -18.51 -26.82
N THR A 22 18.12 -17.35 -27.05
CA THR A 22 17.57 -16.09 -26.63
C THR A 22 16.29 -15.94 -27.43
N ASN A 23 15.18 -16.39 -26.84
CA ASN A 23 13.87 -16.00 -27.30
C ASN A 23 13.84 -14.48 -27.15
N ASN A 24 14.20 -13.77 -28.21
CA ASN A 24 14.00 -12.34 -28.34
C ASN A 24 12.49 -12.10 -28.40
N PHE A 25 11.81 -12.29 -27.27
CA PHE A 25 10.53 -11.67 -27.06
C PHE A 25 10.82 -10.19 -26.86
N PRO A 26 10.30 -9.31 -27.69
CA PRO A 26 10.47 -7.90 -27.46
C PRO A 26 9.81 -7.56 -26.10
N PRO A 27 10.57 -7.05 -25.11
CA PRO A 27 10.08 -6.86 -23.74
C PRO A 27 9.00 -5.74 -23.64
N VAL A 28 8.77 -5.04 -24.73
CA VAL A 28 8.02 -3.78 -24.74
C VAL A 28 6.50 -3.94 -24.69
N LYS A 29 5.93 -5.02 -25.23
CA LYS A 29 4.46 -5.15 -25.28
C LYS A 29 3.82 -5.64 -23.98
N GLN A 30 4.49 -6.47 -23.19
CA GLN A 30 3.91 -6.97 -21.94
C GLN A 30 3.86 -5.90 -20.84
N SER A 31 4.87 -5.03 -20.74
CA SER A 31 4.87 -3.97 -19.74
C SER A 31 3.81 -2.89 -20.01
N MET A 32 3.53 -2.57 -21.28
CA MET A 32 2.47 -1.62 -21.63
C MET A 32 1.07 -2.17 -21.33
N VAL A 33 0.79 -3.42 -21.71
CA VAL A 33 -0.51 -4.05 -21.45
C VAL A 33 -0.78 -4.22 -19.96
N VAL A 34 0.24 -4.54 -19.16
CA VAL A 34 0.12 -4.65 -17.70
C VAL A 34 -0.08 -3.28 -17.07
N ALA A 35 0.60 -2.24 -17.55
CA ALA A 35 0.43 -0.87 -17.06
C ALA A 35 -0.98 -0.33 -17.38
N GLU A 36 -1.47 -0.49 -18.61
CA GLU A 36 -2.82 -0.10 -19.01
C GLU A 36 -3.90 -0.86 -18.20
N ALA A 37 -3.72 -2.14 -17.94
CA ALA A 37 -4.64 -2.93 -17.12
C ALA A 37 -4.67 -2.47 -15.65
N HIS A 38 -3.52 -2.05 -15.10
CA HIS A 38 -3.45 -1.49 -13.76
C HIS A 38 -4.12 -0.11 -13.67
N GLU A 39 -3.89 0.75 -14.66
CA GLU A 39 -4.47 2.08 -14.73
C GLU A 39 -5.99 2.01 -14.90
N GLN A 40 -6.47 1.13 -15.77
CA GLN A 40 -7.91 0.89 -15.99
C GLN A 40 -8.58 0.33 -14.73
N LYS A 41 -7.93 -0.59 -14.00
CA LYS A 41 -8.44 -1.13 -12.73
C LYS A 41 -8.50 -0.05 -11.65
N ALA A 42 -7.50 0.81 -11.56
CA ALA A 42 -7.45 1.95 -10.63
C ALA A 42 -8.59 2.93 -10.90
N GLU A 43 -8.84 3.26 -12.18
CA GLU A 43 -9.91 4.17 -12.59
C GLU A 43 -11.31 3.60 -12.27
N ILE A 44 -11.54 2.30 -12.52
CA ILE A 44 -12.79 1.62 -12.16
C ILE A 44 -13.00 1.63 -10.64
N LEU A 45 -11.96 1.40 -9.84
CA LEU A 45 -12.04 1.42 -8.38
C LEU A 45 -12.30 2.84 -7.87
N ALA A 46 -11.65 3.85 -8.40
CA ALA A 46 -11.89 5.25 -8.04
C ALA A 46 -13.30 5.72 -8.42
N ALA A 47 -13.80 5.29 -9.58
CA ALA A 47 -15.17 5.58 -10.02
C ALA A 47 -16.26 4.90 -9.18
N SER A 48 -15.89 3.94 -8.32
CA SER A 48 -16.83 3.29 -7.40
C SER A 48 -17.29 4.21 -6.26
N PHE A 49 -16.65 5.34 -6.06
CA PHE A 49 -17.00 6.29 -4.99
C PHE A 49 -17.83 7.46 -5.54
N GLN A 50 -18.89 7.84 -4.80
CA GLN A 50 -19.72 8.99 -5.16
C GLN A 50 -19.00 10.35 -4.97
N LYS A 51 -17.99 10.37 -4.11
CA LYS A 51 -17.17 11.54 -3.81
C LYS A 51 -15.69 11.18 -4.00
N PRO A 52 -14.82 12.14 -4.35
CA PRO A 52 -13.39 11.89 -4.40
C PRO A 52 -12.85 11.54 -3.01
N LEU A 53 -11.92 10.58 -2.95
CA LEU A 53 -11.20 10.29 -1.73
C LEU A 53 -10.25 11.45 -1.38
N ILE A 54 -10.00 11.60 -0.08
CA ILE A 54 -9.03 12.56 0.45
C ILE A 54 -7.89 11.85 1.17
N LEU A 55 -6.78 12.53 1.41
CA LEU A 55 -5.75 12.02 2.32
C LEU A 55 -6.22 12.16 3.77
N PRO A 56 -5.87 11.24 4.69
CA PRO A 56 -6.25 11.31 6.09
C PRO A 56 -5.68 12.54 6.79
N HIS A 57 -4.55 13.03 6.31
CA HIS A 57 -3.87 14.25 6.74
C HIS A 57 -2.78 14.64 5.73
N PRO A 58 -2.25 15.86 5.76
CA PRO A 58 -1.04 16.23 5.02
C PRO A 58 0.18 15.42 5.52
N GLY A 59 1.07 15.04 4.59
CA GLY A 59 2.27 14.28 4.95
C GLY A 59 3.05 13.81 3.73
N TYR A 60 4.06 12.97 4.00
CA TYR A 60 4.94 12.41 2.99
C TYR A 60 4.84 10.90 2.96
N LEU A 61 4.86 10.31 1.77
CA LEU A 61 4.95 8.86 1.62
C LEU A 61 6.32 8.37 2.09
N SER A 62 6.34 7.58 3.16
CA SER A 62 7.56 6.97 3.72
C SER A 62 7.70 5.50 3.35
N THR A 63 6.62 4.73 3.36
CA THR A 63 6.61 3.31 2.96
C THR A 63 5.48 3.05 1.97
N ARG A 64 5.79 2.24 0.96
CA ARG A 64 4.83 1.85 -0.09
C ARG A 64 4.20 0.50 0.23
N PHE A 65 3.05 0.27 -0.39
CA PHE A 65 2.39 -1.03 -0.41
C PHE A 65 3.32 -2.12 -0.98
N SER A 66 3.29 -3.28 -0.35
CA SER A 66 4.02 -4.48 -0.79
C SER A 66 3.40 -5.75 -0.20
N ASN A 67 3.86 -6.93 -0.62
CA ASN A 67 3.41 -8.20 -0.04
C ASN A 67 3.70 -8.35 1.47
N TRP A 68 4.64 -7.58 2.00
CA TRP A 68 5.06 -7.58 3.42
C TRP A 68 4.52 -6.35 4.18
N HIS A 69 3.92 -5.40 3.49
CA HIS A 69 3.40 -4.16 4.03
C HIS A 69 2.08 -3.83 3.33
N PRO A 70 0.93 -4.33 3.85
CA PRO A 70 -0.36 -4.28 3.15
C PRO A 70 -1.04 -2.91 3.22
N GLY A 71 -0.26 -1.83 3.24
CA GLY A 71 -0.72 -0.45 3.31
C GLY A 71 0.32 0.54 2.82
N VAL A 72 0.12 1.80 3.14
CA VAL A 72 1.10 2.88 2.93
C VAL A 72 1.30 3.63 4.22
N ASP A 73 2.55 4.08 4.46
CA ASP A 73 2.85 4.93 5.60
C ASP A 73 2.93 6.38 5.15
N ILE A 74 2.15 7.22 5.80
CA ILE A 74 2.11 8.67 5.57
C ILE A 74 2.75 9.35 6.77
N ALA A 75 4.04 9.69 6.64
CA ALA A 75 4.82 10.36 7.68
C ALA A 75 4.35 11.80 7.87
N THR A 76 4.19 12.19 9.14
CA THR A 76 3.76 13.53 9.53
C THR A 76 4.18 13.84 10.98
N GLY A 77 3.69 14.92 11.57
CA GLY A 77 3.95 15.26 12.97
C GLY A 77 3.13 14.44 13.97
N LEU A 78 3.71 14.16 15.14
CA LEU A 78 2.98 13.57 16.27
C LEU A 78 1.78 14.46 16.66
N GLY A 79 0.63 13.84 16.92
CA GLY A 79 -0.60 14.55 17.24
C GLY A 79 -1.33 15.15 16.03
N MET A 80 -0.87 14.90 14.80
CA MET A 80 -1.58 15.34 13.59
C MET A 80 -2.99 14.73 13.56
N PRO A 81 -4.05 15.52 13.33
CA PRO A 81 -5.40 15.00 13.17
C PRO A 81 -5.52 13.99 12.03
N ILE A 82 -6.26 12.89 12.25
CA ILE A 82 -6.55 11.86 11.26
C ILE A 82 -8.03 11.92 10.90
N HIS A 83 -8.33 12.05 9.61
CA HIS A 83 -9.68 12.05 9.05
C HIS A 83 -9.95 10.78 8.23
N PRO A 84 -11.22 10.34 8.10
CA PRO A 84 -11.56 9.29 7.14
C PRO A 84 -11.23 9.75 5.71
N ILE A 85 -10.73 8.82 4.89
CA ILE A 85 -10.48 9.08 3.46
C ILE A 85 -11.77 9.37 2.67
N ILE A 86 -12.91 8.91 3.17
CA ILE A 86 -14.28 9.16 2.68
C ILE A 86 -15.28 8.79 3.78
N ASP A 87 -16.54 9.18 3.60
CA ASP A 87 -17.64 8.88 4.51
C ASP A 87 -17.78 7.37 4.77
N GLY A 88 -18.25 7.00 5.96
CA GLY A 88 -18.42 5.59 6.32
C GLY A 88 -18.93 5.36 7.73
N GLU A 89 -18.76 4.15 8.23
CA GLU A 89 -19.12 3.74 9.59
C GLU A 89 -17.92 3.05 10.27
N ILE A 90 -17.66 3.40 11.51
CA ILE A 90 -16.61 2.77 12.31
C ILE A 90 -17.02 1.32 12.63
N THR A 91 -16.33 0.35 12.08
CA THR A 91 -16.59 -1.07 12.36
C THR A 91 -15.74 -1.62 13.48
N GLU A 92 -14.58 -0.99 13.73
CA GLU A 92 -13.67 -1.45 14.79
C GLU A 92 -12.85 -0.28 15.33
N THR A 93 -12.66 -0.30 16.66
CA THR A 93 -11.65 0.50 17.38
C THR A 93 -10.96 -0.45 18.34
N ALA A 94 -9.66 -0.67 18.16
CA ALA A 94 -8.94 -1.63 18.98
C ALA A 94 -7.48 -1.24 19.20
N ARG A 95 -6.77 -2.06 19.97
CA ARG A 95 -5.35 -1.90 20.26
C ARG A 95 -4.62 -3.22 20.05
N ASP A 96 -3.68 -3.20 19.13
CA ASP A 96 -2.72 -4.27 18.92
C ASP A 96 -1.32 -3.80 19.37
N PHE A 97 -0.85 -4.34 20.47
CA PHE A 97 0.40 -3.88 21.09
C PHE A 97 1.65 -4.19 20.25
N TRP A 98 1.60 -5.19 19.38
CA TRP A 98 2.77 -5.71 18.67
C TRP A 98 2.78 -5.36 17.17
N GLY A 99 1.64 -4.92 16.64
CA GLY A 99 1.48 -4.58 15.23
C GLY A 99 0.96 -3.17 15.05
N LEU A 100 -0.34 -3.04 14.78
CA LEU A 100 -1.00 -1.79 14.39
C LEU A 100 -1.08 -0.70 15.48
N GLY A 101 -0.81 -1.03 16.75
CA GLY A 101 -1.00 -0.09 17.85
C GLY A 101 -2.47 0.20 18.10
N ASN A 102 -2.82 1.43 18.44
CA ASN A 102 -4.20 1.87 18.43
C ASN A 102 -4.64 2.08 16.99
N TYR A 103 -5.76 1.49 16.60
CA TYR A 103 -6.25 1.58 15.24
C TYR A 103 -7.77 1.70 15.16
N VAL A 104 -8.22 2.21 14.04
CA VAL A 104 -9.64 2.39 13.68
C VAL A 104 -9.86 1.78 12.30
N VAL A 105 -10.94 1.02 12.15
CA VAL A 105 -11.42 0.52 10.85
C VAL A 105 -12.71 1.21 10.49
N VAL A 106 -12.75 1.80 9.30
CA VAL A 106 -13.93 2.43 8.71
C VAL A 106 -14.42 1.57 7.55
N SER A 107 -15.69 1.19 7.59
CA SER A 107 -16.36 0.56 6.45
C SER A 107 -17.01 1.62 5.58
N HIS A 108 -16.77 1.56 4.30
CA HIS A 108 -17.31 2.46 3.29
C HIS A 108 -18.30 1.71 2.39
N GLU A 109 -18.92 2.43 1.47
CA GLU A 109 -19.77 1.81 0.44
C GLU A 109 -18.99 0.88 -0.49
N ASN A 110 -19.71 0.05 -1.25
CA ASN A 110 -19.16 -0.87 -2.26
C ASN A 110 -18.10 -1.85 -1.74
N GLY A 111 -18.17 -2.25 -0.45
CA GLY A 111 -17.28 -3.27 0.13
C GLY A 111 -15.85 -2.79 0.41
N PHE A 112 -15.62 -1.48 0.40
CA PHE A 112 -14.33 -0.90 0.81
C PHE A 112 -14.25 -0.75 2.33
N LYS A 113 -13.02 -0.94 2.88
CA LYS A 113 -12.68 -0.57 4.26
C LYS A 113 -11.32 0.10 4.27
N SER A 114 -11.15 1.03 5.20
CA SER A 114 -9.85 1.63 5.50
C SER A 114 -9.48 1.42 6.97
N THR A 115 -8.21 1.11 7.22
CA THR A 115 -7.62 0.95 8.56
C THR A 115 -6.60 2.05 8.78
N TYR A 116 -6.72 2.74 9.92
CA TYR A 116 -5.82 3.81 10.34
C TYR A 116 -5.10 3.35 11.60
N ALA A 117 -3.79 3.15 11.53
CA ALA A 117 -3.01 2.58 12.61
C ALA A 117 -1.95 3.53 13.19
N HIS A 118 -1.27 3.06 14.24
CA HIS A 118 -0.25 3.77 15.03
C HIS A 118 -0.78 5.05 15.70
N MET A 119 -2.11 5.11 15.92
CA MET A 119 -2.77 6.29 16.49
C MET A 119 -2.32 6.54 17.95
N GLY A 120 -2.20 7.81 18.31
CA GLY A 120 -1.99 8.24 19.69
C GLY A 120 -3.29 8.14 20.50
N LYS A 121 -4.29 8.93 20.12
CA LYS A 121 -5.63 8.89 20.69
C LYS A 121 -6.65 8.56 19.61
N VAL A 122 -7.67 7.83 19.99
CA VAL A 122 -8.85 7.53 19.18
C VAL A 122 -10.03 8.31 19.77
N PHE A 123 -10.77 9.05 18.93
CA PHE A 123 -11.88 9.91 19.35
C PHE A 123 -13.26 9.37 18.97
N VAL A 124 -13.29 8.29 18.20
CA VAL A 124 -14.51 7.65 17.70
C VAL A 124 -14.74 6.30 18.38
N LYS A 125 -15.92 5.73 18.20
CA LYS A 125 -16.30 4.40 18.71
C LYS A 125 -16.97 3.58 17.62
N THR A 126 -16.91 2.27 17.76
CA THR A 126 -17.61 1.31 16.89
C THR A 126 -19.09 1.62 16.78
N GLY A 127 -19.66 1.54 15.57
CA GLY A 127 -21.03 1.88 15.23
C GLY A 127 -21.25 3.37 14.93
N GLN A 128 -20.24 4.22 15.07
CA GLN A 128 -20.35 5.64 14.76
C GLN A 128 -20.26 5.87 13.25
N LYS A 129 -21.22 6.61 12.69
CA LYS A 129 -21.13 7.12 11.31
C LYS A 129 -20.21 8.33 11.28
N VAL A 130 -19.37 8.41 10.28
CA VAL A 130 -18.38 9.46 10.08
C VAL A 130 -18.39 9.95 8.64
N THR A 131 -18.11 11.22 8.47
CA THR A 131 -17.82 11.85 7.17
C THR A 131 -16.33 12.14 7.07
N SER A 132 -15.85 12.47 5.89
CA SER A 132 -14.46 12.88 5.67
C SER A 132 -14.03 14.11 6.49
N GLU A 133 -14.97 14.88 7.06
CA GLU A 133 -14.69 16.05 7.91
C GLU A 133 -14.52 15.66 9.39
N ASN A 134 -14.96 14.47 9.80
CA ASN A 134 -14.89 14.04 11.19
C ASN A 134 -13.45 13.67 11.58
N LEU A 135 -13.13 13.87 12.85
CA LEU A 135 -11.85 13.51 13.42
C LEU A 135 -11.92 12.09 13.98
N LEU A 136 -11.10 11.16 13.44
CA LEU A 136 -10.97 9.80 13.96
C LEU A 136 -10.11 9.74 15.21
N GLY A 137 -9.06 10.58 15.24
CA GLY A 137 -8.07 10.63 16.30
C GLY A 137 -6.85 11.40 15.87
N GLU A 138 -5.69 11.08 16.45
CA GLU A 138 -4.42 11.74 16.18
C GLU A 138 -3.28 10.74 15.91
N VAL A 139 -2.32 11.14 15.11
CA VAL A 139 -1.10 10.36 14.84
C VAL A 139 -0.31 10.16 16.13
N GLY A 140 0.13 8.93 16.36
CA GLY A 140 0.88 8.52 17.53
C GLY A 140 2.16 7.77 17.25
N LEU A 141 2.58 7.01 18.26
CA LEU A 141 3.74 6.11 18.24
C LEU A 141 3.37 4.78 18.91
N THR A 142 2.17 4.28 18.67
CA THR A 142 1.69 3.04 19.30
C THR A 142 1.92 1.84 18.35
N GLY A 143 2.09 0.65 18.92
CA GLY A 143 2.39 -0.56 18.15
C GLY A 143 3.82 -0.60 17.61
N HIS A 144 4.02 -1.30 16.48
CA HIS A 144 5.33 -1.47 15.85
C HIS A 144 5.60 -0.34 14.84
N THR A 145 6.21 0.73 15.31
CA THR A 145 6.53 1.92 14.49
C THR A 145 7.90 2.49 14.81
N SER A 146 8.57 3.08 13.82
CA SER A 146 9.87 3.74 13.97
C SER A 146 9.79 5.27 14.08
N GLY A 147 8.61 5.86 13.88
CA GLY A 147 8.40 7.31 13.93
C GLY A 147 6.95 7.71 13.69
N PRO A 148 6.58 8.98 13.86
CA PRO A 148 5.20 9.42 13.71
C PRO A 148 4.72 9.30 12.27
N HIS A 149 3.72 8.47 12.02
CA HIS A 149 3.05 8.30 10.73
C HIS A 149 1.67 7.68 10.94
N THR A 150 0.84 7.75 9.93
CA THR A 150 -0.35 6.88 9.84
C THR A 150 -0.03 5.73 8.89
N HIS A 151 -0.11 4.50 9.38
CA HIS A 151 -0.18 3.33 8.52
C HIS A 151 -1.63 3.20 8.04
N LEU A 152 -1.83 3.31 6.72
CA LEU A 152 -3.14 3.28 6.07
C LEU A 152 -3.25 2.06 5.18
N GLU A 153 -4.15 1.15 5.54
CA GLU A 153 -4.54 0.02 4.70
C GLU A 153 -5.88 0.27 4.04
N ILE A 154 -6.07 -0.24 2.83
CA ILE A 154 -7.36 -0.26 2.15
C ILE A 154 -7.65 -1.67 1.67
N THR A 155 -8.85 -2.16 1.99
CA THR A 155 -9.33 -3.44 1.47
C THR A 155 -10.59 -3.23 0.62
N HIS A 156 -10.75 -4.05 -0.42
CA HIS A 156 -11.96 -4.15 -1.22
C HIS A 156 -12.43 -5.60 -1.25
N ASN A 157 -13.64 -5.86 -0.75
CA ASN A 157 -14.20 -7.22 -0.60
C ASN A 157 -13.24 -8.18 0.13
N GLY A 158 -12.58 -7.69 1.19
CA GLY A 158 -11.66 -8.45 2.02
C GLY A 158 -10.24 -8.62 1.48
N ASN A 159 -9.93 -8.12 0.29
CA ASN A 159 -8.60 -8.17 -0.30
C ASN A 159 -7.89 -6.84 -0.16
N TYR A 160 -6.62 -6.85 0.26
CA TYR A 160 -5.80 -5.63 0.28
C TYR A 160 -5.57 -5.10 -1.13
N ILE A 161 -5.66 -3.79 -1.27
CA ILE A 161 -5.33 -3.08 -2.51
C ILE A 161 -4.27 -2.02 -2.19
N ASP A 162 -3.43 -1.70 -3.18
CA ASP A 162 -2.47 -0.60 -3.03
C ASP A 162 -3.22 0.73 -2.89
N PRO A 163 -3.15 1.43 -1.74
CA PRO A 163 -3.85 2.67 -1.53
C PRO A 163 -3.51 3.76 -2.55
N LEU A 164 -2.30 3.74 -3.12
CA LEU A 164 -1.85 4.72 -4.12
C LEU A 164 -2.60 4.61 -5.45
N THR A 165 -3.36 3.53 -5.67
CA THR A 165 -4.17 3.36 -6.89
C THR A 165 -5.45 4.19 -6.88
N ILE A 166 -5.95 4.57 -5.70
CA ILE A 166 -7.23 5.28 -5.55
C ILE A 166 -7.13 6.59 -4.76
N LEU A 167 -6.08 6.77 -3.96
CA LEU A 167 -5.88 7.99 -3.19
C LEU A 167 -5.27 9.11 -4.04
N PRO A 168 -5.51 10.38 -3.66
CA PRO A 168 -4.75 11.50 -4.19
C PRO A 168 -3.24 11.29 -4.02
N LYS A 169 -2.45 11.89 -4.91
CA LYS A 169 -0.99 11.77 -4.89
C LYS A 169 -0.41 12.23 -3.54
N ILE A 170 0.33 11.34 -2.88
CA ILE A 170 1.09 11.64 -1.66
C ILE A 170 2.50 12.07 -2.08
N PRO A 171 3.00 13.25 -1.62
CA PRO A 171 4.38 13.65 -1.89
C PRO A 171 5.37 12.63 -1.30
N ASN A 172 6.45 12.33 -2.02
CA ASN A 172 7.53 11.51 -1.44
C ASN A 172 8.29 12.28 -0.36
N MET A 173 8.86 11.55 0.61
CA MET A 173 9.75 12.14 1.61
C MET A 173 10.86 12.96 0.92
N PRO A 174 11.14 14.19 1.38
CA PRO A 174 12.28 14.96 0.90
C PRO A 174 13.57 14.19 1.11
N LYS A 175 14.40 14.06 0.06
CA LYS A 175 15.76 13.55 0.25
C LYS A 175 16.55 14.60 1.02
N ILE A 176 17.11 14.22 2.18
CA ILE A 176 18.07 15.06 2.87
C ILE A 176 19.28 15.19 1.93
N ALA A 177 19.54 16.40 1.44
CA ALA A 177 20.76 16.65 0.70
C ALA A 177 21.93 16.25 1.60
N SER A 178 22.75 15.27 1.16
CA SER A 178 23.98 14.93 1.88
C SER A 178 24.81 16.19 2.00
N ALA A 179 25.04 16.65 3.24
CA ALA A 179 25.95 17.74 3.46
C ALA A 179 27.30 17.30 2.87
N THR A 180 27.68 17.87 1.75
CA THR A 180 29.03 17.75 1.19
C THR A 180 29.97 18.33 2.22
N LYS A 181 30.78 17.43 2.84
CA LYS A 181 31.94 17.85 3.68
C LYS A 181 33.02 18.42 2.78
#